data_73cc2c91bf1e538f13262f965146667b
#
_entry.id   73cc2c91bf1e538f13262f965146667b
#
_cell.length_a   1.000
_cell.length_b   1.000
_cell.length_c   1.000
_cell.angle_alpha   90.00
_cell.angle_beta   90.00
_cell.angle_gamma   90.00
#
_symmetry.space_group_name_H-M   'P 1'
#
loop_
_entity.id
_entity.type
_entity.pdbx_description
1 polymer ?
#
loop_
_entity_poly.entity_id
_entity_poly.type
_entity_poly.pdbx_seq_one_letter_code
_entity_poly.pdbx_strand_id
1 'polypeptide(L)'
;FTETERESCRYTSSAPVIIVVVMVLNIFKASMLLVFYLCSITVTFANSFTGVETNDTNIIRSGLFLEILKEEAVSRLQELGKVSDADNYLERTFLSPASGRARAIISSWMEDAGLRTWVDQLGNVHGRVEGINAASEALIIGSHLDTVIDAGMFDGSLGIVCAVSAVKVLKIEGKLENIRRPIEVIAFSDEEGVRFQTAFLGSAALAGTLPVSALLISDKSGATVQHALKENSFEGTEESLLQVKYKEGSVWGYIEVHIEQGPVLESLGLPLGVVNGIAGQTRLKVTVRGSQGHAGTVPMAMRKDPMAAAAELIVLLESFCKHPEDFLSYDGQCNGFSVESLSKSLVCTVGEISIWPGASNVIPGQVTFSVDIRAMDDMAREAIIYELSKRMYEACERRSVHCVIERKHNAEAVLCDNELSSRLKSASYSALKRVAGEVPDDVPVLMSGAGHDAMPMSHLSKVGMLFVRCRGGISHSPMEHVTDDDVWVAGLAILEFLETNLLEVEM
;
A
#
# COMPACT_ATOMS: atom_id res chain seq x y z
N PHE A 1 13.21 -53.07 -31.08
CA PHE A 1 13.60 -53.42 -32.45
C PHE A 1 14.51 -52.29 -32.91
N THR A 2 15.75 -52.52 -32.82
CA THR A 2 16.90 -52.95 -33.68
C THR A 2 17.39 -51.74 -34.50
N GLU A 3 18.53 -51.16 -34.15
CA GLU A 3 19.95 -51.52 -34.55
C GLU A 3 20.20 -51.36 -36.05
N THR A 4 21.39 -50.75 -36.22
CA THR A 4 22.34 -50.83 -37.39
C THR A 4 22.11 -49.78 -38.48
N GLU A 5 23.07 -49.12 -39.09
CA GLU A 5 24.47 -49.38 -39.25
C GLU A 5 25.30 -48.11 -39.56
N ARG A 6 26.59 -48.18 -39.24
CA ARG A 6 27.69 -47.33 -39.61
C ARG A 6 27.87 -47.17 -41.11
N GLU A 7 28.41 -46.03 -41.53
CA GLU A 7 29.62 -46.05 -42.33
C GLU A 7 30.39 -44.70 -42.36
N SER A 8 31.65 -44.83 -42.34
CA SER A 8 32.71 -43.82 -42.27
C SER A 8 33.02 -43.21 -43.62
N CYS A 9 33.39 -41.95 -43.66
CA CYS A 9 34.36 -41.44 -44.64
C CYS A 9 35.22 -40.33 -44.05
N ARG A 10 36.53 -40.62 -43.98
CA ARG A 10 37.56 -39.62 -43.68
C ARG A 10 37.84 -38.79 -44.95
N TYR A 11 37.94 -37.48 -44.78
CA TYR A 11 38.82 -36.68 -45.63
C TYR A 11 39.51 -35.60 -44.81
N THR A 12 40.84 -35.66 -44.79
CA THR A 12 41.75 -34.66 -44.30
C THR A 12 41.86 -33.51 -45.29
N SER A 13 41.79 -32.30 -44.87
CA SER A 13 42.34 -31.14 -45.56
C SER A 13 42.60 -30.00 -44.60
N SER A 14 43.85 -29.64 -44.57
CA SER A 14 44.45 -28.58 -43.76
C SER A 14 44.12 -27.20 -44.35
N ALA A 15 43.26 -26.42 -43.72
CA ALA A 15 43.29 -24.95 -43.83
C ALA A 15 42.33 -24.31 -42.78
N PRO A 16 42.83 -23.96 -41.61
CA PRO A 16 42.12 -22.95 -40.84
C PRO A 16 42.97 -21.89 -40.14
N VAL A 17 44.29 -21.85 -40.29
CA VAL A 17 45.10 -20.90 -39.51
C VAL A 17 45.05 -19.48 -40.09
N ILE A 18 44.89 -19.31 -41.38
CA ILE A 18 44.86 -17.99 -42.04
C ILE A 18 43.53 -17.26 -41.76
N ILE A 19 42.40 -17.96 -41.68
CA ILE A 19 41.09 -17.35 -41.44
C ILE A 19 40.97 -16.83 -39.98
N VAL A 20 41.53 -17.55 -39.01
CA VAL A 20 41.54 -17.13 -37.60
C VAL A 20 42.40 -15.88 -37.37
N VAL A 21 43.55 -15.78 -38.02
CA VAL A 21 44.46 -14.61 -37.92
C VAL A 21 43.81 -13.36 -38.54
N VAL A 22 43.11 -13.48 -39.67
CA VAL A 22 42.39 -12.36 -40.31
C VAL A 22 41.18 -11.93 -39.49
N MET A 23 40.45 -12.86 -38.87
CA MET A 23 39.34 -12.51 -37.96
C MET A 23 39.82 -11.80 -36.69
N VAL A 24 40.91 -12.27 -36.07
CA VAL A 24 41.47 -11.66 -34.85
C VAL A 24 42.02 -10.26 -35.15
N LEU A 25 42.70 -10.05 -36.30
CA LEU A 25 43.18 -8.74 -36.72
C LEU A 25 42.04 -7.75 -37.04
N ASN A 26 40.93 -8.21 -37.58
CA ASN A 26 39.74 -7.36 -37.80
C ASN A 26 39.00 -7.02 -36.51
N ILE A 27 38.95 -7.92 -35.55
CA ILE A 27 38.38 -7.65 -34.21
C ILE A 27 39.25 -6.63 -33.45
N PHE A 28 40.61 -6.75 -33.54
CA PHE A 28 41.51 -5.76 -32.92
C PHE A 28 41.42 -4.39 -33.59
N LYS A 29 41.26 -4.29 -34.91
CA LYS A 29 41.03 -3.02 -35.60
C LYS A 29 39.68 -2.39 -35.26
N ALA A 30 38.61 -3.19 -35.15
CA ALA A 30 37.29 -2.70 -34.74
C ALA A 30 37.31 -2.23 -33.29
N SER A 31 37.99 -2.92 -32.37
CA SER A 31 38.14 -2.51 -30.99
C SER A 31 38.96 -1.23 -30.82
N MET A 32 40.06 -1.08 -31.58
CA MET A 32 40.84 0.17 -31.59
C MET A 32 40.05 1.36 -32.16
N LEU A 33 39.27 1.16 -33.20
CA LEU A 33 38.42 2.21 -33.76
C LEU A 33 37.30 2.61 -32.78
N LEU A 34 36.73 1.64 -32.04
CA LEU A 34 35.75 1.92 -31.01
C LEU A 34 36.36 2.69 -29.83
N VAL A 35 37.56 2.37 -29.39
CA VAL A 35 38.29 3.10 -28.34
C VAL A 35 38.65 4.52 -28.82
N PHE A 36 39.09 4.70 -30.06
CA PHE A 36 39.34 6.05 -30.60
C PHE A 36 38.04 6.86 -30.77
N TYR A 37 36.94 6.22 -31.15
CA TYR A 37 35.64 6.86 -31.25
C TYR A 37 35.11 7.28 -29.89
N LEU A 38 35.26 6.41 -28.87
CA LEU A 38 34.91 6.73 -27.48
C LEU A 38 35.81 7.80 -26.86
N CYS A 39 37.14 7.77 -27.15
CA CYS A 39 38.06 8.84 -26.74
C CYS A 39 37.76 10.17 -27.44
N SER A 40 37.37 10.18 -28.72
CA SER A 40 37.03 11.42 -29.43
C SER A 40 35.68 11.99 -28.93
N ILE A 41 34.73 11.15 -28.52
CA ILE A 41 33.48 11.62 -27.87
C ILE A 41 33.80 12.23 -26.50
N THR A 42 34.68 11.60 -25.71
CA THR A 42 35.06 12.18 -24.39
C THR A 42 35.87 13.48 -24.51
N VAL A 43 36.72 13.64 -25.53
CA VAL A 43 37.46 14.90 -25.77
C VAL A 43 36.55 15.99 -26.38
N THR A 44 35.53 15.63 -27.18
CA THR A 44 34.55 16.60 -27.68
C THR A 44 33.60 17.07 -26.60
N PHE A 45 33.28 16.19 -25.64
CA PHE A 45 32.50 16.59 -24.43
C PHE A 45 33.33 17.47 -23.48
N ALA A 46 34.64 17.28 -23.38
CA ALA A 46 35.50 18.08 -22.51
C ALA A 46 35.77 19.52 -23.03
N ASN A 47 35.66 19.76 -24.34
CA ASN A 47 35.89 21.09 -24.91
C ASN A 47 34.63 21.95 -25.12
N SER A 48 33.44 21.46 -24.73
CA SER A 48 32.19 22.27 -24.72
C SER A 48 31.90 22.91 -23.36
N PHE A 49 32.80 22.75 -22.37
CA PHE A 49 32.61 23.27 -21.01
C PHE A 49 33.42 24.55 -20.74
N THR A 50 33.15 25.59 -21.51
CA THR A 50 33.52 26.95 -21.08
C THR A 50 32.35 27.89 -21.33
N GLY A 51 31.49 28.00 -20.33
CA GLY A 51 30.43 28.96 -20.27
C GLY A 51 29.10 28.41 -19.77
N VAL A 52 28.91 28.34 -18.49
CA VAL A 52 27.73 28.67 -17.68
C VAL A 52 27.84 27.97 -16.32
N GLU A 53 28.15 28.68 -15.27
CA GLU A 53 28.17 28.22 -13.85
C GLU A 53 26.81 27.69 -13.35
N THR A 54 25.73 27.81 -14.10
CA THR A 54 24.38 27.34 -13.75
C THR A 54 24.12 25.86 -14.07
N ASN A 55 24.98 25.17 -14.86
CA ASN A 55 24.78 23.75 -15.21
C ASN A 55 25.37 22.80 -14.16
N ASP A 56 26.47 23.15 -13.49
CA ASP A 56 27.14 22.27 -12.52
C ASP A 56 26.28 22.00 -11.29
N THR A 57 25.60 23.01 -10.75
CA THR A 57 24.72 22.86 -9.58
C THR A 57 23.52 21.95 -9.87
N ASN A 58 22.96 22.03 -11.06
CA ASN A 58 21.84 21.18 -11.47
C ASN A 58 22.26 19.71 -11.68
N ILE A 59 23.46 19.46 -12.20
CA ILE A 59 24.01 18.11 -12.38
C ILE A 59 24.31 17.48 -11.02
N ILE A 60 24.93 18.23 -10.11
CA ILE A 60 25.25 17.76 -8.74
C ILE A 60 23.95 17.46 -7.99
N ARG A 61 22.95 18.34 -8.07
CA ARG A 61 21.62 18.16 -7.46
C ARG A 61 20.90 16.94 -8.01
N SER A 62 20.95 16.70 -9.31
CA SER A 62 20.38 15.50 -9.95
C SER A 62 21.05 14.22 -9.50
N GLY A 63 22.38 14.23 -9.32
CA GLY A 63 23.13 13.11 -8.79
C GLY A 63 22.76 12.78 -7.36
N LEU A 64 22.64 13.80 -6.49
CA LEU A 64 22.22 13.65 -5.10
C LEU A 64 20.81 13.05 -4.98
N PHE A 65 19.88 13.48 -5.83
CA PHE A 65 18.53 12.94 -5.82
C PHE A 65 18.48 11.47 -6.22
N LEU A 66 19.27 11.09 -7.24
CA LEU A 66 19.39 9.71 -7.68
C LEU A 66 19.98 8.83 -6.56
N GLU A 67 21.04 9.29 -5.92
CA GLU A 67 21.73 8.56 -4.84
C GLU A 67 20.79 8.32 -3.64
N ILE A 68 20.12 9.36 -3.12
CA ILE A 68 19.35 9.28 -1.88
C ILE A 68 17.93 8.76 -2.12
N LEU A 69 17.22 9.30 -3.12
CA LEU A 69 15.81 9.00 -3.34
C LEU A 69 15.59 7.70 -4.11
N LYS A 70 16.64 7.14 -4.74
CA LYS A 70 16.58 5.85 -5.44
C LYS A 70 17.50 4.82 -4.80
N GLU A 71 18.82 4.97 -4.95
CA GLU A 71 19.78 3.90 -4.59
C GLU A 71 19.75 3.60 -3.09
N GLU A 72 19.83 4.63 -2.25
CA GLU A 72 19.76 4.46 -0.81
C GLU A 72 18.36 4.04 -0.36
N ALA A 73 17.29 4.62 -0.91
CA ALA A 73 15.91 4.26 -0.56
C ALA A 73 15.62 2.79 -0.86
N VAL A 74 15.99 2.30 -2.05
CA VAL A 74 15.85 0.88 -2.42
C VAL A 74 16.68 -0.02 -1.50
N SER A 75 17.91 0.37 -1.18
CA SER A 75 18.77 -0.37 -0.24
C SER A 75 18.14 -0.48 1.15
N ARG A 76 17.55 0.60 1.66
CA ARG A 76 16.82 0.64 2.95
C ARG A 76 15.59 -0.26 2.95
N LEU A 77 14.81 -0.27 1.86
CA LEU A 77 13.67 -1.17 1.70
C LEU A 77 14.11 -2.63 1.72
N GLN A 78 15.19 -2.96 1.00
CA GLN A 78 15.78 -4.31 0.99
C GLN A 78 16.34 -4.72 2.36
N GLU A 79 16.92 -3.79 3.11
CA GLU A 79 17.40 -4.03 4.48
C GLU A 79 16.23 -4.32 5.42
N LEU A 80 15.19 -3.48 5.39
CA LEU A 80 14.02 -3.62 6.23
C LEU A 80 13.21 -4.88 5.87
N GLY A 81 13.16 -5.26 4.59
CA GLY A 81 12.55 -6.49 4.10
C GLY A 81 13.20 -7.77 4.62
N LYS A 82 14.43 -7.70 5.16
CA LYS A 82 15.12 -8.82 5.80
C LYS A 82 14.89 -8.89 7.32
N VAL A 83 14.26 -7.88 7.89
CA VAL A 83 13.99 -7.83 9.35
C VAL A 83 12.68 -8.58 9.63
N SER A 84 12.82 -9.85 9.90
CA SER A 84 11.71 -10.80 10.08
C SER A 84 11.89 -11.64 11.35
N ASP A 85 10.80 -12.15 11.92
CA ASP A 85 10.79 -13.17 12.96
C ASP A 85 10.77 -14.59 12.37
N ALA A 86 10.48 -14.74 11.08
CA ALA A 86 10.56 -16.00 10.34
C ALA A 86 11.85 -16.08 9.50
N ASP A 87 12.37 -17.30 9.31
CA ASP A 87 13.60 -17.53 8.56
C ASP A 87 13.41 -17.46 7.03
N ASN A 88 12.21 -17.79 6.53
CA ASN A 88 11.97 -18.02 5.11
C ASN A 88 10.97 -17.06 4.46
N TYR A 89 10.36 -16.16 5.23
CA TYR A 89 9.39 -15.17 4.76
C TYR A 89 9.42 -13.92 5.65
N LEU A 90 8.84 -12.84 5.19
CA LEU A 90 8.75 -11.62 5.98
C LEU A 90 7.54 -11.69 6.93
N GLU A 91 7.84 -11.59 8.24
CA GLU A 91 6.86 -11.47 9.32
C GLU A 91 7.39 -10.50 10.37
N ARG A 92 6.69 -9.39 10.56
CA ARG A 92 7.04 -8.34 11.50
C ARG A 92 5.77 -7.78 12.14
N THR A 93 5.15 -8.58 12.99
CA THR A 93 3.89 -8.20 13.63
C THR A 93 4.10 -7.27 14.82
N PHE A 94 3.01 -6.69 15.30
CA PHE A 94 3.01 -5.73 16.41
C PHE A 94 3.77 -6.25 17.64
N LEU A 95 4.73 -5.43 18.11
CA LEU A 95 5.58 -5.70 19.28
C LEU A 95 6.33 -7.03 19.24
N SER A 96 6.56 -7.58 18.05
CA SER A 96 7.42 -8.74 17.87
C SER A 96 8.91 -8.37 17.98
N PRO A 97 9.83 -9.35 18.16
CA PRO A 97 11.27 -9.07 18.14
C PRO A 97 11.74 -8.38 16.85
N ALA A 98 11.21 -8.77 15.68
CA ALA A 98 11.51 -8.10 14.41
C ALA A 98 11.04 -6.65 14.40
N SER A 99 9.84 -6.37 14.94
CA SER A 99 9.34 -5.00 15.10
C SER A 99 10.30 -4.15 15.94
N GLY A 100 10.85 -4.72 17.04
CA GLY A 100 11.86 -4.05 17.87
C GLY A 100 13.14 -3.69 17.10
N ARG A 101 13.67 -4.63 16.29
CA ARG A 101 14.85 -4.38 15.44
C ARG A 101 14.56 -3.34 14.35
N ALA A 102 13.41 -3.41 13.72
CA ALA A 102 13.01 -2.46 12.69
C ALA A 102 12.85 -1.03 13.23
N ARG A 103 12.26 -0.87 14.44
CA ARG A 103 12.19 0.44 15.11
C ARG A 103 13.57 1.07 15.30
N ALA A 104 14.56 0.28 15.75
CA ALA A 104 15.92 0.77 15.93
C ALA A 104 16.57 1.22 14.61
N ILE A 105 16.37 0.46 13.52
CA ILE A 105 16.88 0.78 12.19
C ILE A 105 16.24 2.09 11.68
N ILE A 106 14.92 2.21 11.74
CA ILE A 106 14.20 3.40 11.28
C ILE A 106 14.59 4.63 12.11
N SER A 107 14.72 4.51 13.45
CA SER A 107 15.22 5.60 14.28
C SER A 107 16.59 6.09 13.82
N SER A 108 17.50 5.16 13.50
CA SER A 108 18.85 5.51 12.98
C SER A 108 18.78 6.25 11.64
N TRP A 109 17.89 5.84 10.72
CA TRP A 109 17.70 6.53 9.43
C TRP A 109 17.09 7.92 9.59
N MET A 110 16.15 8.08 10.53
CA MET A 110 15.57 9.38 10.87
C MET A 110 16.62 10.32 11.47
N GLU A 111 17.49 9.82 12.35
CA GLU A 111 18.62 10.59 12.91
C GLU A 111 19.62 11.01 11.83
N ASP A 112 19.95 10.09 10.91
CA ASP A 112 20.77 10.38 9.74
C ASP A 112 20.13 11.45 8.85
N ALA A 113 18.81 11.49 8.74
CA ALA A 113 18.07 12.55 8.04
C ALA A 113 17.96 13.87 8.83
N GLY A 114 18.53 13.96 10.05
CA GLY A 114 18.53 15.17 10.87
C GLY A 114 17.29 15.35 11.74
N LEU A 115 16.52 14.30 11.94
CA LEU A 115 15.36 14.31 12.81
C LEU A 115 15.73 13.92 14.24
N ARG A 116 15.08 14.54 15.23
CA ARG A 116 15.12 14.09 16.62
C ARG A 116 14.14 12.94 16.80
N THR A 117 14.59 11.78 17.28
CA THR A 117 13.80 10.57 17.35
C THR A 117 13.35 10.20 18.76
N TRP A 118 12.22 9.52 18.86
CA TRP A 118 11.73 8.82 20.04
C TRP A 118 10.74 7.73 19.64
N VAL A 119 10.48 6.81 20.57
CA VAL A 119 9.43 5.79 20.43
C VAL A 119 8.36 6.09 21.48
N ASP A 120 7.11 6.09 21.08
CA ASP A 120 5.98 6.32 21.98
C ASP A 120 5.54 5.04 22.72
N GLN A 121 4.51 5.16 23.57
CA GLN A 121 4.00 4.07 24.41
C GLN A 121 3.22 2.97 23.64
N LEU A 122 2.97 3.15 22.35
CA LEU A 122 2.42 2.13 21.45
C LEU A 122 3.47 1.54 20.50
N GLY A 123 4.71 2.02 20.57
CA GLY A 123 5.80 1.55 19.73
C GLY A 123 5.85 2.24 18.36
N ASN A 124 5.11 3.33 18.15
CA ASN A 124 5.32 4.19 16.98
C ASN A 124 6.71 4.84 17.07
N VAL A 125 7.41 4.93 15.93
CA VAL A 125 8.69 5.62 15.84
C VAL A 125 8.47 7.01 15.27
N HIS A 126 8.89 8.02 15.99
CA HIS A 126 8.78 9.40 15.58
C HIS A 126 10.15 9.97 15.25
N GLY A 127 10.19 10.79 14.21
CA GLY A 127 11.34 11.62 13.87
C GLY A 127 10.89 13.02 13.54
N ARG A 128 11.33 14.03 14.30
CA ARG A 128 10.83 15.41 14.17
C ARG A 128 11.97 16.42 14.02
N VAL A 129 11.76 17.38 13.12
CA VAL A 129 12.55 18.61 13.01
C VAL A 129 11.65 19.82 13.20
N GLU A 130 12.09 20.78 13.98
CA GLU A 130 11.32 22.01 14.22
C GLU A 130 11.49 22.97 13.04
N GLY A 131 10.43 23.70 12.73
CA GLY A 131 10.48 24.79 11.75
C GLY A 131 10.89 26.12 12.36
N ILE A 132 11.06 27.15 11.54
CA ILE A 132 11.32 28.55 11.97
C ILE A 132 10.28 28.98 13.02
N ASN A 133 9.03 28.59 12.83
CA ASN A 133 7.96 28.77 13.82
C ASN A 133 7.64 27.43 14.49
N ALA A 134 8.33 27.11 15.56
CA ALA A 134 8.13 25.88 16.32
C ALA A 134 6.72 25.78 16.97
N ALA A 135 5.98 26.88 17.08
CA ALA A 135 4.60 26.89 17.58
C ALA A 135 3.55 26.60 16.49
N SER A 136 3.96 26.53 15.23
CA SER A 136 3.06 26.16 14.14
C SER A 136 2.66 24.69 14.22
N GLU A 137 1.48 24.39 13.69
CA GLU A 137 0.99 23.03 13.47
C GLU A 137 1.97 22.24 12.59
N ALA A 138 2.29 21.00 13.00
CA ALA A 138 3.24 20.15 12.28
C ALA A 138 2.61 19.55 11.00
N LEU A 139 3.43 19.35 9.96
CA LEU A 139 3.11 18.39 8.91
C LEU A 139 3.62 17.02 9.35
N ILE A 140 2.74 16.02 9.37
CA ILE A 140 3.11 14.63 9.60
C ILE A 140 3.13 13.88 8.26
N ILE A 141 4.19 13.11 8.04
CA ILE A 141 4.28 12.16 6.91
C ILE A 141 4.57 10.79 7.51
N GLY A 142 3.80 9.78 7.17
CA GLY A 142 4.00 8.47 7.78
C GLY A 142 3.35 7.34 7.00
N SER A 143 3.58 6.14 7.50
CA SER A 143 2.96 4.88 7.13
C SER A 143 3.34 3.84 8.17
N HIS A 144 2.94 2.57 7.99
CA HIS A 144 3.15 1.55 9.00
C HIS A 144 4.46 0.78 8.86
N LEU A 145 4.89 0.23 9.99
CA LEU A 145 6.10 -0.57 10.12
C LEU A 145 5.82 -2.07 10.11
N ASP A 146 4.69 -2.49 10.68
CA ASP A 146 4.30 -3.89 10.77
C ASP A 146 3.93 -4.47 9.39
N THR A 147 3.83 -5.78 9.32
CA THR A 147 3.51 -6.51 8.10
C THR A 147 2.50 -7.61 8.38
N VAL A 148 1.78 -8.04 7.34
CA VAL A 148 1.10 -9.35 7.37
C VAL A 148 2.13 -10.49 7.42
N ILE A 149 1.65 -11.73 7.57
CA ILE A 149 2.48 -12.94 7.49
C ILE A 149 2.77 -13.25 6.02
N ASP A 150 4.01 -13.59 5.69
CA ASP A 150 4.49 -13.85 4.32
C ASP A 150 4.31 -12.63 3.38
N ALA A 151 4.69 -11.46 3.90
CA ALA A 151 4.50 -10.16 3.29
C ALA A 151 5.53 -9.85 2.18
N GLY A 152 5.21 -8.82 1.39
CA GLY A 152 6.18 -8.07 0.61
C GLY A 152 6.96 -7.06 1.45
N MET A 153 7.94 -6.41 0.87
CA MET A 153 8.83 -5.48 1.59
C MET A 153 8.46 -4.00 1.42
N PHE A 154 7.45 -3.69 0.61
CA PHE A 154 7.10 -2.31 0.25
C PHE A 154 5.91 -1.78 1.04
N ASP A 155 4.96 -2.68 1.36
CA ASP A 155 3.75 -2.36 2.08
C ASP A 155 4.07 -1.64 3.40
N GLY A 156 3.52 -0.43 3.60
CA GLY A 156 3.85 0.50 4.68
C GLY A 156 5.27 1.05 4.64
N SER A 157 6.26 0.17 4.55
CA SER A 157 7.69 0.53 4.61
C SER A 157 8.10 1.55 3.54
N LEU A 158 7.51 1.50 2.35
CA LEU A 158 7.79 2.44 1.24
C LEU A 158 7.51 3.89 1.66
N GLY A 159 6.37 4.14 2.31
CA GLY A 159 5.99 5.49 2.73
C GLY A 159 6.96 6.08 3.74
N ILE A 160 7.40 5.27 4.71
CA ILE A 160 8.40 5.68 5.71
C ILE A 160 9.72 6.04 5.03
N VAL A 161 10.21 5.17 4.14
CA VAL A 161 11.50 5.37 3.46
C VAL A 161 11.46 6.59 2.54
N CYS A 162 10.39 6.79 1.77
CA CYS A 162 10.23 7.99 0.92
C CYS A 162 10.25 9.28 1.75
N ALA A 163 9.55 9.31 2.89
CA ALA A 163 9.52 10.48 3.77
C ALA A 163 10.91 10.78 4.36
N VAL A 164 11.59 9.77 4.92
CA VAL A 164 12.93 9.94 5.49
C VAL A 164 13.94 10.38 4.44
N SER A 165 13.89 9.81 3.23
CA SER A 165 14.80 10.15 2.14
C SER A 165 14.59 11.59 1.65
N ALA A 166 13.34 12.05 1.53
CA ALA A 166 13.04 13.42 1.15
C ALA A 166 13.56 14.43 2.20
N VAL A 167 13.37 14.15 3.50
CA VAL A 167 13.90 14.99 4.58
C VAL A 167 15.43 14.98 4.58
N LYS A 168 16.08 13.83 4.32
CA LYS A 168 17.54 13.73 4.21
C LYS A 168 18.09 14.62 3.09
N VAL A 169 17.43 14.68 1.95
CA VAL A 169 17.82 15.61 0.86
C VAL A 169 17.76 17.06 1.35
N LEU A 170 16.67 17.47 2.02
CA LEU A 170 16.56 18.83 2.57
C LEU A 170 17.66 19.15 3.57
N LYS A 171 18.06 18.17 4.40
CA LYS A 171 19.20 18.32 5.32
C LYS A 171 20.50 18.60 4.58
N ILE A 172 20.82 17.78 3.57
CA ILE A 172 22.09 17.89 2.84
C ILE A 172 22.13 19.19 2.03
N GLU A 173 21.00 19.64 1.52
CA GLU A 173 20.88 20.95 0.84
C GLU A 173 20.87 22.15 1.81
N GLY A 174 20.94 21.91 3.13
CA GLY A 174 20.90 22.98 4.14
C GLY A 174 19.55 23.69 4.25
N LYS A 175 18.46 23.04 3.79
CA LYS A 175 17.12 23.64 3.72
C LYS A 175 16.27 23.39 4.96
N LEU A 176 16.66 22.47 5.86
CA LEU A 176 15.89 22.18 7.07
C LEU A 176 15.76 23.40 8.00
N GLU A 177 16.74 24.32 7.99
CA GLU A 177 16.70 25.54 8.80
C GLU A 177 15.66 26.56 8.29
N ASN A 178 15.21 26.41 7.05
CA ASN A 178 14.30 27.34 6.37
C ASN A 178 12.85 26.82 6.26
N ILE A 179 12.52 25.70 6.92
CA ILE A 179 11.15 25.18 6.93
C ILE A 179 10.24 26.01 7.83
N ARG A 180 9.06 26.37 7.35
CA ARG A 180 8.13 27.26 8.05
C ARG A 180 7.46 26.63 9.26
N ARG A 181 7.18 25.33 9.22
CA ARG A 181 6.50 24.55 10.26
C ARG A 181 7.24 23.25 10.54
N PRO A 182 7.06 22.66 11.71
CA PRO A 182 7.68 21.38 12.02
C PRO A 182 7.29 20.30 11.01
N ILE A 183 8.25 19.44 10.64
CA ILE A 183 8.03 18.19 9.91
C ILE A 183 8.23 17.05 10.88
N GLU A 184 7.30 16.10 10.87
CA GLU A 184 7.41 14.88 11.66
C GLU A 184 7.17 13.67 10.76
N VAL A 185 8.10 12.71 10.79
CA VAL A 185 7.96 11.42 10.12
C VAL A 185 7.59 10.38 11.17
N ILE A 186 6.52 9.61 10.93
CA ILE A 186 6.06 8.58 11.85
C ILE A 186 6.02 7.22 11.14
N ALA A 187 6.64 6.22 11.78
CA ALA A 187 6.43 4.83 11.43
C ALA A 187 5.44 4.23 12.44
N PHE A 188 4.20 4.03 12.01
CA PHE A 188 3.12 3.52 12.85
C PHE A 188 3.29 2.04 13.16
N SER A 189 2.76 1.62 14.29
CA SER A 189 2.71 0.24 14.74
C SER A 189 1.30 -0.31 14.58
N ASP A 190 1.20 -1.59 14.16
CA ASP A 190 -0.06 -2.38 14.10
C ASP A 190 -1.15 -1.77 13.21
N GLU A 191 -0.79 -1.38 11.99
CA GLU A 191 -1.79 -0.99 10.98
C GLU A 191 -2.60 -2.21 10.55
N GLU A 192 -1.92 -3.34 10.27
CA GLU A 192 -2.46 -4.58 9.72
C GLU A 192 -3.32 -5.39 10.71
N GLY A 193 -3.15 -5.15 12.00
CA GLY A 193 -3.93 -5.81 13.05
C GLY A 193 -3.77 -7.34 13.10
N VAL A 194 -2.67 -7.88 12.61
CA VAL A 194 -2.47 -9.33 12.46
C VAL A 194 -2.47 -10.05 13.79
N ARG A 195 -1.77 -9.49 14.79
CA ARG A 195 -1.59 -10.13 16.10
C ARG A 195 -2.87 -10.13 16.92
N PHE A 196 -3.55 -8.97 17.04
CA PHE A 196 -4.69 -8.78 17.94
C PHE A 196 -6.04 -8.74 17.22
N GLN A 197 -6.08 -8.94 15.91
CA GLN A 197 -7.29 -8.89 15.07
C GLN A 197 -8.03 -7.53 15.19
N THR A 198 -7.27 -6.47 15.45
CA THR A 198 -7.72 -5.08 15.48
C THR A 198 -6.64 -4.21 14.84
N ALA A 199 -6.99 -3.47 13.81
CA ALA A 199 -6.07 -2.65 13.03
C ALA A 199 -5.86 -1.26 13.65
N PHE A 200 -4.81 -0.57 13.20
CA PHE A 200 -4.54 0.84 13.47
C PHE A 200 -4.23 1.19 14.93
N LEU A 201 -3.72 0.27 15.76
CA LEU A 201 -3.49 0.59 17.18
C LEU A 201 -2.61 1.84 17.37
N GLY A 202 -1.54 1.97 16.59
CA GLY A 202 -0.61 3.09 16.67
C GLY A 202 -1.24 4.42 16.26
N SER A 203 -1.77 4.52 15.06
CA SER A 203 -2.35 5.75 14.52
C SER A 203 -3.64 6.14 15.22
N ALA A 204 -4.49 5.17 15.62
CA ALA A 204 -5.70 5.44 16.38
C ALA A 204 -5.40 5.98 17.79
N ALA A 205 -4.33 5.51 18.44
CA ALA A 205 -3.92 6.08 19.72
C ALA A 205 -3.45 7.53 19.57
N LEU A 206 -2.64 7.81 18.54
CA LEU A 206 -2.16 9.15 18.25
C LEU A 206 -3.29 10.12 17.89
N ALA A 207 -4.27 9.66 17.10
CA ALA A 207 -5.48 10.42 16.79
C ALA A 207 -6.46 10.54 17.98
N GLY A 208 -6.28 9.73 19.03
CA GLY A 208 -7.14 9.72 20.22
C GLY A 208 -8.48 9.02 19.99
N THR A 209 -8.58 8.15 19.00
CA THR A 209 -9.77 7.34 18.68
C THR A 209 -9.68 5.92 19.25
N LEU A 210 -8.50 5.47 19.70
CA LEU A 210 -8.31 4.16 20.30
C LEU A 210 -8.98 4.12 21.69
N PRO A 211 -9.98 3.23 21.90
CA PRO A 211 -10.60 3.11 23.21
C PRO A 211 -9.66 2.42 24.21
N VAL A 212 -9.70 2.79 25.46
CA VAL A 212 -8.89 2.18 26.54
C VAL A 212 -9.11 0.66 26.64
N SER A 213 -10.30 0.20 26.33
CA SER A 213 -10.61 -1.25 26.29
C SER A 213 -9.75 -2.04 25.30
N ALA A 214 -9.10 -1.38 24.33
CA ALA A 214 -8.16 -2.03 23.41
C ALA A 214 -7.00 -2.70 24.15
N LEU A 215 -6.59 -2.19 25.32
CA LEU A 215 -5.57 -2.81 26.17
C LEU A 215 -5.93 -4.23 26.62
N LEU A 216 -7.22 -4.58 26.64
CA LEU A 216 -7.74 -5.87 27.07
C LEU A 216 -7.94 -6.88 25.93
N ILE A 217 -7.77 -6.46 24.67
CA ILE A 217 -7.86 -7.36 23.51
C ILE A 217 -6.73 -8.38 23.60
N SER A 218 -7.07 -9.66 23.39
CA SER A 218 -6.12 -10.78 23.48
C SER A 218 -5.77 -11.32 22.09
N ASP A 219 -4.51 -11.69 21.92
CA ASP A 219 -4.06 -12.46 20.77
C ASP A 219 -4.45 -13.96 20.90
N LYS A 220 -4.09 -14.75 19.89
CA LYS A 220 -4.37 -16.21 19.84
C LYS A 220 -3.73 -16.99 20.99
N SER A 221 -2.70 -16.47 21.65
CA SER A 221 -2.05 -17.09 22.81
C SER A 221 -2.76 -16.73 24.13
N GLY A 222 -3.67 -15.77 24.12
CA GLY A 222 -4.33 -15.21 25.29
C GLY A 222 -3.57 -14.03 25.92
N ALA A 223 -2.43 -13.60 25.34
CA ALA A 223 -1.74 -12.40 25.79
C ALA A 223 -2.51 -11.16 25.37
N THR A 224 -2.74 -10.21 26.31
CA THR A 224 -3.42 -8.95 26.02
C THR A 224 -2.46 -7.91 25.39
N VAL A 225 -3.00 -6.90 24.71
CA VAL A 225 -2.23 -5.73 24.24
C VAL A 225 -1.42 -5.14 25.40
N GLN A 226 -2.06 -4.96 26.57
CA GLN A 226 -1.38 -4.48 27.77
C GLN A 226 -0.19 -5.36 28.16
N HIS A 227 -0.35 -6.67 28.12
CA HIS A 227 0.72 -7.61 28.46
C HIS A 227 1.87 -7.49 27.47
N ALA A 228 1.57 -7.47 26.17
CA ALA A 228 2.57 -7.33 25.12
C ALA A 228 3.34 -6.00 25.20
N LEU A 229 2.67 -4.91 25.54
CA LEU A 229 3.33 -3.61 25.79
C LEU A 229 4.31 -3.71 26.94
N LYS A 230 3.93 -4.28 28.09
CA LYS A 230 4.79 -4.47 29.25
C LYS A 230 6.01 -5.36 28.98
N GLU A 231 5.82 -6.45 28.24
CA GLU A 231 6.92 -7.32 27.80
C GLU A 231 7.94 -6.59 26.91
N ASN A 232 7.50 -5.58 26.16
CA ASN A 232 8.35 -4.72 25.33
C ASN A 232 8.83 -3.44 26.03
N SER A 233 8.76 -3.40 27.37
CA SER A 233 9.24 -2.29 28.21
C SER A 233 8.44 -0.98 28.07
N PHE A 234 7.19 -1.04 27.59
CA PHE A 234 6.23 0.06 27.66
C PHE A 234 5.40 -0.05 28.94
N GLU A 235 4.79 1.04 29.37
CA GLU A 235 4.01 1.04 30.63
C GLU A 235 2.73 0.20 30.52
N GLY A 236 2.06 0.25 29.36
CA GLY A 236 0.82 -0.50 29.11
C GLY A 236 -0.29 -0.13 30.10
N THR A 237 -0.41 1.13 30.47
CA THR A 237 -1.46 1.67 31.33
C THR A 237 -2.43 2.54 30.53
N GLU A 238 -3.58 2.84 31.12
CA GLU A 238 -4.55 3.79 30.52
C GLU A 238 -3.91 5.17 30.37
N GLU A 239 -3.18 5.62 31.37
CA GLU A 239 -2.49 6.92 31.37
C GLU A 239 -1.45 7.00 30.27
N SER A 240 -0.66 5.95 30.09
CA SER A 240 0.37 5.92 29.04
C SER A 240 -0.24 5.87 27.62
N LEU A 241 -1.39 5.22 27.46
CA LEU A 241 -2.13 5.24 26.21
C LEU A 241 -2.64 6.65 25.87
N LEU A 242 -3.19 7.35 26.87
CA LEU A 242 -3.71 8.72 26.69
C LEU A 242 -2.59 9.74 26.43
N GLN A 243 -1.35 9.48 26.87
CA GLN A 243 -0.18 10.34 26.60
C GLN A 243 0.25 10.29 25.12
N VAL A 244 -0.06 9.23 24.39
CA VAL A 244 0.27 9.12 22.96
C VAL A 244 -0.57 10.09 22.12
N LYS A 245 -1.79 10.42 22.60
CA LYS A 245 -2.72 11.27 21.87
C LYS A 245 -2.17 12.66 21.61
N TYR A 246 -2.20 13.07 20.34
CA TYR A 246 -1.85 14.44 19.95
C TYR A 246 -2.96 15.42 20.28
N LYS A 247 -2.53 16.65 20.61
CA LYS A 247 -3.46 17.74 20.89
C LYS A 247 -4.18 18.15 19.60
N GLU A 248 -5.49 18.33 19.67
CA GLU A 248 -6.25 18.91 18.58
C GLU A 248 -5.68 20.27 18.15
N GLY A 249 -5.58 20.50 16.83
CA GLY A 249 -4.97 21.71 16.27
C GLY A 249 -3.45 21.76 16.36
N SER A 250 -2.74 20.68 16.76
CA SER A 250 -1.27 20.63 16.72
C SER A 250 -0.71 20.11 15.38
N VAL A 251 -1.56 19.55 14.53
CA VAL A 251 -1.22 18.94 13.23
C VAL A 251 -1.93 19.70 12.12
N TRP A 252 -1.17 20.23 11.17
CA TRP A 252 -1.69 20.90 10.00
C TRP A 252 -2.27 19.93 8.97
N GLY A 253 -1.62 18.79 8.81
CA GLY A 253 -2.04 17.75 7.88
C GLY A 253 -1.17 16.50 8.03
N TYR A 254 -1.73 15.39 7.60
CA TYR A 254 -1.07 14.08 7.50
C TYR A 254 -1.00 13.65 6.04
N ILE A 255 0.16 13.19 5.61
CA ILE A 255 0.39 12.63 4.28
C ILE A 255 0.86 11.19 4.41
N GLU A 256 0.25 10.29 3.67
CA GLU A 256 0.65 8.90 3.56
C GLU A 256 1.04 8.55 2.12
N VAL A 257 2.24 7.99 1.94
CA VAL A 257 2.65 7.36 0.70
C VAL A 257 2.52 5.86 0.86
N HIS A 258 1.85 5.23 -0.07
CA HIS A 258 1.58 3.79 0.01
C HIS A 258 1.60 3.13 -1.37
N ILE A 259 1.87 1.85 -1.46
CA ILE A 259 1.64 1.11 -2.71
C ILE A 259 0.14 1.07 -3.03
N GLU A 260 -0.22 1.03 -4.32
CA GLU A 260 -1.63 1.00 -4.73
C GLU A 260 -2.38 -0.24 -4.24
N GLN A 261 -1.68 -1.36 -4.10
CA GLN A 261 -2.26 -2.69 -3.81
C GLN A 261 -3.33 -3.11 -4.86
N GLY A 262 -3.28 -2.48 -6.01
CA GLY A 262 -4.21 -2.64 -7.11
C GLY A 262 -3.52 -2.48 -8.47
N PRO A 263 -4.17 -2.88 -9.59
CA PRO A 263 -3.55 -2.92 -10.91
C PRO A 263 -3.80 -1.67 -11.76
N VAL A 264 -4.43 -0.61 -11.23
CA VAL A 264 -4.91 0.51 -12.05
C VAL A 264 -3.75 1.35 -12.57
N LEU A 265 -2.79 1.73 -11.71
CA LEU A 265 -1.61 2.50 -12.13
C LEU A 265 -0.77 1.75 -13.16
N GLU A 266 -0.61 0.42 -12.99
CA GLU A 266 0.08 -0.40 -13.98
C GLU A 266 -0.68 -0.40 -15.32
N SER A 267 -1.99 -0.53 -15.30
CA SER A 267 -2.83 -0.50 -16.51
C SER A 267 -2.79 0.86 -17.23
N LEU A 268 -2.59 1.94 -16.48
CA LEU A 268 -2.42 3.30 -17.03
C LEU A 268 -0.98 3.59 -17.47
N GLY A 269 -0.02 2.74 -17.10
CA GLY A 269 1.40 2.98 -17.35
C GLY A 269 1.99 4.11 -16.53
N LEU A 270 1.38 4.49 -15.40
CA LEU A 270 1.76 5.61 -14.55
C LEU A 270 2.34 5.15 -13.22
N PRO A 271 3.43 5.76 -12.72
CA PRO A 271 4.05 5.35 -11.47
C PRO A 271 3.35 5.87 -10.21
N LEU A 272 2.60 6.98 -10.32
CA LEU A 272 1.97 7.66 -9.20
C LEU A 272 0.50 7.96 -9.46
N GLY A 273 -0.30 7.95 -8.39
CA GLY A 273 -1.69 8.42 -8.37
C GLY A 273 -2.03 9.11 -7.05
N VAL A 274 -2.82 10.18 -7.10
CA VAL A 274 -3.30 10.84 -5.90
C VAL A 274 -4.58 10.17 -5.43
N VAL A 275 -4.71 9.94 -4.12
CA VAL A 275 -5.89 9.33 -3.53
C VAL A 275 -6.87 10.40 -3.10
N ASN A 276 -8.13 10.29 -3.55
CA ASN A 276 -9.21 11.21 -3.15
C ASN A 276 -9.95 10.76 -1.90
N GLY A 277 -9.75 9.53 -1.45
CA GLY A 277 -10.33 8.99 -0.24
C GLY A 277 -10.16 7.49 -0.09
N ILE A 278 -10.51 7.01 1.10
CA ILE A 278 -10.43 5.60 1.52
C ILE A 278 -11.85 5.10 1.66
N ALA A 279 -12.17 3.98 0.99
CA ALA A 279 -13.51 3.40 1.01
C ALA A 279 -13.89 2.92 2.40
N GLY A 280 -15.11 3.24 2.80
CA GLY A 280 -15.75 2.61 3.94
C GLY A 280 -16.03 1.13 3.64
N GLN A 281 -16.05 0.30 4.67
CA GLN A 281 -16.23 -1.14 4.51
C GLN A 281 -17.25 -1.71 5.47
N THR A 282 -18.02 -2.68 4.99
CA THR A 282 -18.94 -3.47 5.82
C THR A 282 -18.70 -4.96 5.55
N ARG A 283 -18.45 -5.72 6.62
CA ARG A 283 -18.35 -7.17 6.53
C ARG A 283 -19.60 -7.84 7.12
N LEU A 284 -20.18 -8.74 6.33
CA LEU A 284 -21.35 -9.52 6.73
C LEU A 284 -20.96 -11.01 6.79
N LYS A 285 -21.66 -11.71 7.66
CA LYS A 285 -21.69 -13.17 7.72
C LYS A 285 -23.07 -13.65 7.32
N VAL A 286 -23.18 -14.40 6.24
CA VAL A 286 -24.42 -14.97 5.74
C VAL A 286 -24.45 -16.46 6.10
N THR A 287 -25.47 -16.90 6.82
CA THR A 287 -25.69 -18.30 7.17
C THR A 287 -26.99 -18.76 6.54
N VAL A 288 -26.90 -19.79 5.69
CA VAL A 288 -28.04 -20.42 5.00
C VAL A 288 -28.24 -21.81 5.58
N ARG A 289 -29.44 -22.07 6.11
CA ARG A 289 -29.83 -23.38 6.69
C ARG A 289 -30.93 -24.00 5.88
N GLY A 290 -30.76 -25.31 5.56
CA GLY A 290 -31.72 -26.11 4.82
C GLY A 290 -31.98 -27.47 5.48
N SER A 291 -32.35 -28.44 4.68
CA SER A 291 -32.61 -29.80 5.15
C SER A 291 -31.50 -30.73 4.70
N GLN A 292 -30.70 -31.21 5.65
CA GLN A 292 -29.69 -32.23 5.37
C GLN A 292 -30.37 -33.52 4.89
N GLY A 293 -29.75 -34.19 3.90
CA GLY A 293 -30.31 -35.42 3.33
C GLY A 293 -29.31 -36.20 2.50
N HIS A 294 -29.70 -37.39 2.08
CA HIS A 294 -28.88 -38.23 1.22
C HIS A 294 -28.88 -37.71 -0.22
N ALA A 295 -27.72 -37.51 -0.83
CA ALA A 295 -27.56 -36.86 -2.12
C ALA A 295 -28.24 -37.61 -3.26
N GLY A 296 -28.39 -38.96 -3.20
CA GLY A 296 -28.99 -39.78 -4.25
C GLY A 296 -30.44 -40.15 -4.06
N THR A 297 -31.00 -40.02 -2.82
CA THR A 297 -32.39 -40.52 -2.55
C THR A 297 -33.42 -39.42 -2.37
N VAL A 298 -33.00 -38.15 -2.11
CA VAL A 298 -33.94 -37.04 -1.98
C VAL A 298 -34.25 -36.48 -3.41
N PRO A 299 -35.52 -36.54 -3.89
CA PRO A 299 -35.86 -35.99 -5.19
C PRO A 299 -35.58 -34.47 -5.28
N MET A 300 -35.18 -33.99 -6.45
CA MET A 300 -34.79 -32.58 -6.67
C MET A 300 -35.88 -31.59 -6.21
N ALA A 301 -37.16 -31.87 -6.51
CA ALA A 301 -38.29 -30.99 -6.16
C ALA A 301 -38.58 -30.93 -4.63
N MET A 302 -38.02 -31.85 -3.85
CA MET A 302 -38.23 -31.89 -2.37
C MET A 302 -37.03 -31.31 -1.57
N ARG A 303 -35.98 -30.93 -2.27
CA ARG A 303 -34.76 -30.44 -1.62
C ARG A 303 -34.94 -29.03 -1.07
N LYS A 304 -34.44 -28.83 0.15
CA LYS A 304 -34.18 -27.52 0.77
C LYS A 304 -32.67 -27.39 0.87
N ASP A 305 -32.03 -27.17 -0.26
CA ASP A 305 -30.58 -27.26 -0.40
C ASP A 305 -29.93 -25.88 -0.13
N PRO A 306 -29.23 -25.71 1.01
CA PRO A 306 -28.61 -24.43 1.34
C PRO A 306 -27.38 -24.12 0.47
N MET A 307 -26.73 -25.15 -0.15
CA MET A 307 -25.60 -24.92 -1.03
C MET A 307 -26.05 -24.29 -2.36
N ALA A 308 -27.12 -24.81 -2.94
CA ALA A 308 -27.70 -24.24 -4.16
C ALA A 308 -28.26 -22.81 -3.91
N ALA A 309 -28.79 -22.57 -2.70
CA ALA A 309 -29.21 -21.24 -2.30
C ALA A 309 -28.01 -20.30 -2.13
N ALA A 310 -26.95 -20.70 -1.41
CA ALA A 310 -25.76 -19.89 -1.21
C ALA A 310 -25.09 -19.52 -2.54
N ALA A 311 -25.00 -20.46 -3.49
CA ALA A 311 -24.47 -20.18 -4.84
C ALA A 311 -25.29 -19.07 -5.57
N GLU A 312 -26.64 -19.11 -5.49
CA GLU A 312 -27.49 -18.05 -6.05
C GLU A 312 -27.26 -16.71 -5.35
N LEU A 313 -27.11 -16.68 -4.01
CA LEU A 313 -26.85 -15.45 -3.26
C LEU A 313 -25.49 -14.84 -3.61
N ILE A 314 -24.46 -15.66 -3.86
CA ILE A 314 -23.11 -15.21 -4.26
C ILE A 314 -23.16 -14.58 -5.66
N VAL A 315 -23.85 -15.22 -6.63
CA VAL A 315 -24.04 -14.67 -7.97
C VAL A 315 -24.88 -13.39 -7.94
N LEU A 316 -25.91 -13.33 -7.08
CA LEU A 316 -26.70 -12.12 -6.87
C LEU A 316 -25.84 -10.97 -6.35
N LEU A 317 -24.95 -11.21 -5.38
CA LEU A 317 -24.00 -10.21 -4.86
C LEU A 317 -23.10 -9.69 -5.98
N GLU A 318 -22.49 -10.59 -6.76
CA GLU A 318 -21.63 -10.21 -7.89
C GLU A 318 -22.36 -9.34 -8.90
N SER A 319 -23.59 -9.74 -9.31
CA SER A 319 -24.42 -8.99 -10.24
C SER A 319 -24.77 -7.61 -9.70
N PHE A 320 -25.10 -7.53 -8.40
CA PHE A 320 -25.41 -6.28 -7.71
C PHE A 320 -24.26 -5.29 -7.73
N CYS A 321 -23.04 -5.79 -7.50
CA CYS A 321 -21.85 -4.94 -7.44
C CYS A 321 -21.29 -4.57 -8.80
N LYS A 322 -21.55 -5.38 -9.83
CA LYS A 322 -21.21 -5.06 -11.24
C LYS A 322 -22.18 -4.05 -11.86
N HIS A 323 -23.46 -4.13 -11.51
CA HIS A 323 -24.55 -3.37 -12.13
C HIS A 323 -25.50 -2.81 -11.05
N PRO A 324 -25.02 -1.94 -10.13
CA PRO A 324 -25.86 -1.40 -9.05
C PRO A 324 -27.05 -0.60 -9.57
N GLU A 325 -26.95 -0.01 -10.77
CA GLU A 325 -28.00 0.71 -11.48
C GLU A 325 -29.26 -0.13 -11.77
N ASP A 326 -29.10 -1.42 -11.98
CA ASP A 326 -30.21 -2.34 -12.27
C ASP A 326 -31.07 -2.66 -11.04
N PHE A 327 -30.52 -2.38 -9.86
CA PHE A 327 -31.10 -2.79 -8.56
C PHE A 327 -31.55 -1.61 -7.71
N LEU A 328 -30.89 -0.46 -7.85
CA LEU A 328 -31.29 0.76 -7.18
C LEU A 328 -32.30 1.50 -8.04
N SER A 329 -33.59 1.36 -7.75
CA SER A 329 -34.66 2.01 -8.52
C SER A 329 -34.46 3.53 -8.56
N TYR A 330 -34.58 4.10 -9.74
CA TYR A 330 -34.54 5.53 -10.04
C TYR A 330 -35.91 6.17 -9.71
N ASP A 331 -36.40 5.93 -8.51
CA ASP A 331 -37.53 6.72 -7.99
C ASP A 331 -36.97 8.03 -7.43
N GLY A 332 -36.74 9.04 -8.26
CA GLY A 332 -36.46 10.46 -8.01
C GLY A 332 -36.21 11.01 -6.60
N GLN A 333 -36.08 10.17 -5.61
CA GLN A 333 -35.82 10.40 -4.20
C GLN A 333 -34.63 9.59 -3.68
N CYS A 334 -33.64 9.30 -4.54
CA CYS A 334 -32.36 8.78 -4.05
C CYS A 334 -31.69 9.87 -3.22
N ASN A 335 -31.74 9.68 -1.91
CA ASN A 335 -31.27 10.56 -0.87
C ASN A 335 -29.77 10.87 -1.00
N GLY A 336 -29.39 11.73 -1.95
CA GLY A 336 -28.11 12.45 -1.91
C GLY A 336 -26.88 11.76 -2.49
N PHE A 337 -26.91 10.54 -3.05
CA PHE A 337 -25.76 9.92 -3.70
C PHE A 337 -25.96 9.68 -5.21
N SER A 338 -24.85 9.65 -5.97
CA SER A 338 -24.85 9.34 -7.39
C SER A 338 -24.60 7.84 -7.62
N VAL A 339 -25.52 7.15 -8.31
CA VAL A 339 -25.35 5.75 -8.69
C VAL A 339 -24.12 5.57 -9.61
N GLU A 340 -23.81 6.55 -10.47
CA GLU A 340 -22.62 6.54 -11.31
C GLU A 340 -21.33 6.63 -10.48
N SER A 341 -21.31 7.47 -9.44
CA SER A 341 -20.18 7.56 -8.51
C SER A 341 -20.03 6.27 -7.70
N LEU A 342 -21.15 5.69 -7.28
CA LEU A 342 -21.17 4.41 -6.57
C LEU A 342 -20.58 3.29 -7.43
N SER A 343 -21.01 3.14 -8.68
CA SER A 343 -20.53 2.09 -9.61
C SER A 343 -19.01 2.11 -9.77
N LYS A 344 -18.40 3.30 -9.69
CA LYS A 344 -16.93 3.46 -9.83
C LYS A 344 -16.15 3.08 -8.57
N SER A 345 -16.81 3.04 -7.40
CA SER A 345 -16.16 2.82 -6.11
C SER A 345 -16.63 1.55 -5.39
N LEU A 346 -17.67 0.88 -5.88
CA LEU A 346 -18.26 -0.29 -5.25
C LEU A 346 -17.44 -1.55 -5.55
N VAL A 347 -16.97 -2.19 -4.47
CA VAL A 347 -16.25 -3.47 -4.55
C VAL A 347 -16.90 -4.45 -3.57
N CYS A 348 -17.14 -5.70 -4.04
CA CYS A 348 -17.74 -6.74 -3.22
C CYS A 348 -16.98 -8.06 -3.37
N THR A 349 -16.76 -8.73 -2.24
CA THR A 349 -16.01 -9.99 -2.23
C THR A 349 -16.67 -11.01 -1.31
N VAL A 350 -16.72 -12.28 -1.76
CA VAL A 350 -16.94 -13.44 -0.88
C VAL A 350 -15.59 -14.12 -0.68
N GLY A 351 -14.98 -13.90 0.48
CA GLY A 351 -13.63 -14.38 0.77
C GLY A 351 -13.59 -15.75 1.45
N GLU A 352 -14.68 -16.15 2.10
CA GLU A 352 -14.76 -17.42 2.83
C GLU A 352 -16.10 -18.08 2.59
N ILE A 353 -16.08 -19.42 2.41
CA ILE A 353 -17.28 -20.27 2.42
C ILE A 353 -17.02 -21.55 3.21
N SER A 354 -17.94 -21.92 4.09
CA SER A 354 -17.89 -23.15 4.85
C SER A 354 -19.22 -23.94 4.75
N ILE A 355 -19.11 -25.27 4.71
CA ILE A 355 -20.22 -26.17 4.42
C ILE A 355 -20.27 -27.24 5.52
N TRP A 356 -21.46 -27.48 6.08
CA TRP A 356 -21.68 -28.53 7.06
C TRP A 356 -22.75 -29.53 6.60
N PRO A 357 -22.46 -30.85 6.64
CA PRO A 357 -21.25 -31.54 7.09
C PRO A 357 -20.14 -31.64 6.03
N GLY A 358 -20.32 -31.19 4.79
CA GLY A 358 -19.26 -31.14 3.79
C GLY A 358 -18.86 -32.50 3.19
N ALA A 359 -19.83 -33.39 2.94
CA ALA A 359 -19.60 -34.68 2.34
C ALA A 359 -20.26 -34.80 0.96
N SER A 360 -19.60 -35.43 0.00
CA SER A 360 -20.03 -35.52 -1.42
C SER A 360 -21.36 -36.25 -1.63
N ASN A 361 -21.76 -37.11 -0.74
CA ASN A 361 -23.00 -37.92 -0.76
C ASN A 361 -24.10 -37.33 0.15
N VAL A 362 -23.96 -36.12 0.67
CA VAL A 362 -24.89 -35.49 1.60
C VAL A 362 -25.33 -34.13 1.05
N ILE A 363 -26.65 -33.86 1.03
CA ILE A 363 -27.18 -32.50 0.89
C ILE A 363 -26.82 -31.76 2.19
N PRO A 364 -26.12 -30.62 2.14
CA PRO A 364 -25.71 -29.90 3.36
C PRO A 364 -26.91 -29.49 4.23
N GLY A 365 -26.66 -29.40 5.53
CA GLY A 365 -27.62 -28.80 6.47
C GLY A 365 -27.43 -27.30 6.59
N GLN A 366 -26.19 -26.82 6.42
CA GLN A 366 -25.84 -25.41 6.58
C GLN A 366 -24.69 -25.04 5.64
N VAL A 367 -24.75 -23.82 5.10
CA VAL A 367 -23.65 -23.13 4.43
C VAL A 367 -23.49 -21.77 5.08
N THR A 368 -22.24 -21.35 5.32
CA THR A 368 -21.90 -20.03 5.82
C THR A 368 -20.87 -19.39 4.91
N PHE A 369 -21.04 -18.11 4.55
CA PHE A 369 -20.04 -17.38 3.79
C PHE A 369 -19.91 -15.93 4.29
N SER A 370 -18.73 -15.35 4.04
CA SER A 370 -18.45 -13.93 4.32
C SER A 370 -18.84 -13.06 3.13
N VAL A 371 -19.19 -11.81 3.39
CA VAL A 371 -19.36 -10.77 2.38
C VAL A 371 -18.62 -9.54 2.85
N ASP A 372 -17.73 -9.00 2.02
CA ASP A 372 -17.04 -7.71 2.24
C ASP A 372 -17.54 -6.74 1.17
N ILE A 373 -18.10 -5.60 1.57
CA ILE A 373 -18.62 -4.55 0.69
C ILE A 373 -17.91 -3.25 1.01
N ARG A 374 -17.30 -2.62 -0.01
CA ARG A 374 -16.56 -1.36 0.11
C ARG A 374 -17.08 -0.33 -0.86
N ALA A 375 -17.21 0.92 -0.41
CA ALA A 375 -17.62 2.05 -1.25
C ALA A 375 -17.15 3.37 -0.62
N MET A 376 -17.00 4.41 -1.46
CA MET A 376 -16.61 5.76 -1.02
C MET A 376 -17.76 6.54 -0.37
N ASP A 377 -19.00 6.14 -0.62
CA ASP A 377 -20.20 6.78 -0.04
C ASP A 377 -20.87 5.81 0.92
N ASP A 378 -20.87 6.16 2.21
CA ASP A 378 -21.42 5.33 3.28
C ASP A 378 -22.94 5.18 3.17
N MET A 379 -23.64 6.23 2.73
CA MET A 379 -25.11 6.17 2.55
C MET A 379 -25.46 5.25 1.39
N ALA A 380 -24.70 5.33 0.29
CA ALA A 380 -24.87 4.45 -0.85
C ALA A 380 -24.53 2.99 -0.48
N ARG A 381 -23.46 2.77 0.29
CA ARG A 381 -23.10 1.45 0.81
C ARG A 381 -24.21 0.84 1.68
N GLU A 382 -24.81 1.62 2.58
CA GLU A 382 -25.93 1.16 3.41
C GLU A 382 -27.18 0.85 2.56
N ALA A 383 -27.47 1.64 1.53
CA ALA A 383 -28.57 1.38 0.61
C ALA A 383 -28.38 0.06 -0.16
N ILE A 384 -27.15 -0.19 -0.62
CA ILE A 384 -26.76 -1.47 -1.25
C ILE A 384 -26.98 -2.64 -0.29
N ILE A 385 -26.49 -2.54 0.93
CA ILE A 385 -26.62 -3.61 1.94
C ILE A 385 -28.08 -3.90 2.25
N TYR A 386 -28.91 -2.86 2.34
CA TYR A 386 -30.34 -3.01 2.59
C TYR A 386 -31.04 -3.76 1.44
N GLU A 387 -30.89 -3.28 0.21
CA GLU A 387 -31.57 -3.88 -0.95
C GLU A 387 -31.02 -5.30 -1.26
N LEU A 388 -29.71 -5.51 -1.12
CA LEU A 388 -29.09 -6.82 -1.25
C LEU A 388 -29.65 -7.81 -0.21
N SER A 389 -29.72 -7.40 1.06
CA SER A 389 -30.26 -8.22 2.14
C SER A 389 -31.71 -8.63 1.87
N LYS A 390 -32.53 -7.69 1.42
CA LYS A 390 -33.93 -7.95 1.05
C LYS A 390 -34.01 -9.02 -0.03
N ARG A 391 -33.26 -8.89 -1.14
CA ARG A 391 -33.25 -9.87 -2.24
C ARG A 391 -32.68 -11.22 -1.84
N MET A 392 -31.70 -11.23 -0.94
CA MET A 392 -31.18 -12.48 -0.37
C MET A 392 -32.25 -13.21 0.43
N TYR A 393 -33.05 -12.51 1.25
CA TYR A 393 -34.15 -13.12 1.99
C TYR A 393 -35.23 -13.64 1.04
N GLU A 394 -35.61 -12.91 -0.01
CA GLU A 394 -36.57 -13.35 -1.03
C GLU A 394 -36.07 -14.62 -1.76
N ALA A 395 -34.78 -14.70 -2.08
CA ALA A 395 -34.20 -15.88 -2.70
C ALA A 395 -34.22 -17.10 -1.77
N CYS A 396 -33.94 -16.88 -0.48
CA CYS A 396 -34.00 -17.92 0.53
C CYS A 396 -35.42 -18.46 0.73
N GLU A 397 -36.42 -17.58 0.72
CA GLU A 397 -37.84 -17.96 0.82
C GLU A 397 -38.28 -18.81 -0.37
N ARG A 398 -37.96 -18.38 -1.61
CA ARG A 398 -38.26 -19.15 -2.85
C ARG A 398 -37.64 -20.55 -2.81
N ARG A 399 -36.46 -20.70 -2.19
CA ARG A 399 -35.77 -21.99 -2.04
C ARG A 399 -36.17 -22.78 -0.81
N SER A 400 -37.10 -22.24 0.01
CA SER A 400 -37.54 -22.84 1.28
C SER A 400 -36.36 -23.15 2.24
N VAL A 401 -35.35 -22.27 2.26
CA VAL A 401 -34.24 -22.29 3.21
C VAL A 401 -34.32 -21.08 4.15
N HIS A 402 -33.64 -21.16 5.30
CA HIS A 402 -33.59 -20.06 6.27
C HIS A 402 -32.25 -19.34 6.17
N CYS A 403 -32.30 -18.02 6.02
CA CYS A 403 -31.10 -17.18 5.96
C CYS A 403 -30.99 -16.27 7.18
N VAL A 404 -29.76 -16.09 7.66
CA VAL A 404 -29.40 -15.10 8.68
C VAL A 404 -28.23 -14.29 8.13
N ILE A 405 -28.39 -12.96 8.14
CA ILE A 405 -27.35 -12.00 7.74
C ILE A 405 -26.93 -11.22 8.96
N GLU A 406 -25.67 -11.33 9.36
CA GLU A 406 -25.12 -10.67 10.54
C GLU A 406 -24.01 -9.71 10.12
N ARG A 407 -24.09 -8.44 10.54
CA ARG A 407 -23.00 -7.48 10.37
C ARG A 407 -21.89 -7.79 11.40
N LYS A 408 -20.67 -7.96 10.91
CA LYS A 408 -19.50 -8.30 11.74
C LYS A 408 -18.53 -7.13 11.90
N HIS A 409 -18.47 -6.24 10.91
CA HIS A 409 -17.61 -5.07 10.92
C HIS A 409 -18.27 -3.94 10.14
N ASN A 410 -17.99 -2.71 10.54
CA ASN A 410 -18.35 -1.50 9.81
C ASN A 410 -17.32 -0.41 10.09
N ALA A 411 -16.78 0.18 9.01
CA ALA A 411 -15.93 1.36 9.06
C ALA A 411 -16.43 2.38 8.04
N GLU A 412 -16.41 3.64 8.42
CA GLU A 412 -16.85 4.74 7.56
C GLU A 412 -15.76 5.09 6.53
N ALA A 413 -16.17 5.65 5.41
CA ALA A 413 -15.26 6.17 4.40
C ALA A 413 -14.57 7.45 4.88
N VAL A 414 -13.35 7.67 4.44
CA VAL A 414 -12.59 8.89 4.72
C VAL A 414 -12.30 9.62 3.41
N LEU A 415 -12.65 10.88 3.32
CA LEU A 415 -12.29 11.74 2.20
C LEU A 415 -10.95 12.41 2.47
N CYS A 416 -10.05 12.35 1.50
CA CYS A 416 -8.83 13.14 1.51
C CYS A 416 -9.15 14.63 1.34
N ASP A 417 -8.35 15.50 1.98
CA ASP A 417 -8.51 16.94 1.87
C ASP A 417 -8.18 17.42 0.45
N ASN A 418 -9.07 18.22 -0.13
CA ASN A 418 -8.93 18.68 -1.52
C ASN A 418 -7.69 19.54 -1.73
N GLU A 419 -7.29 20.34 -0.74
CA GLU A 419 -6.11 21.20 -0.84
C GLU A 419 -4.83 20.34 -0.79
N LEU A 420 -4.72 19.40 0.16
CA LEU A 420 -3.59 18.48 0.23
C LEU A 420 -3.49 17.62 -1.03
N SER A 421 -4.60 17.08 -1.51
CA SER A 421 -4.65 16.27 -2.74
C SER A 421 -4.21 17.08 -3.97
N SER A 422 -4.65 18.35 -4.10
CA SER A 422 -4.22 19.23 -5.18
C SER A 422 -2.71 19.53 -5.12
N ARG A 423 -2.17 19.77 -3.92
CA ARG A 423 -0.74 20.02 -3.71
C ARG A 423 0.11 18.78 -4.01
N LEU A 424 -0.35 17.58 -3.57
CA LEU A 424 0.28 16.30 -3.90
C LEU A 424 0.25 16.04 -5.40
N LYS A 425 -0.86 16.34 -6.06
CA LYS A 425 -1.00 16.22 -7.52
C LYS A 425 0.02 17.10 -8.27
N SER A 426 0.17 18.35 -7.86
CA SER A 426 1.16 19.26 -8.43
C SER A 426 2.59 18.80 -8.20
N ALA A 427 2.91 18.32 -7.00
CA ALA A 427 4.23 17.78 -6.65
C ALA A 427 4.54 16.51 -7.45
N SER A 428 3.57 15.60 -7.58
CA SER A 428 3.71 14.38 -8.40
C SER A 428 3.92 14.70 -9.86
N TYR A 429 3.19 15.67 -10.42
CA TYR A 429 3.41 16.12 -11.79
C TYR A 429 4.83 16.69 -11.99
N SER A 430 5.32 17.50 -11.05
CA SER A 430 6.68 18.06 -11.09
C SER A 430 7.74 16.95 -11.02
N ALA A 431 7.55 15.96 -10.16
CA ALA A 431 8.44 14.81 -10.05
C ALA A 431 8.47 13.97 -11.34
N LEU A 432 7.32 13.66 -11.90
CA LEU A 432 7.22 12.93 -13.17
C LEU A 432 7.91 13.68 -14.31
N LYS A 433 7.71 14.99 -14.42
CA LYS A 433 8.34 15.82 -15.43
C LYS A 433 9.86 15.83 -15.34
N ARG A 434 10.42 15.77 -14.12
CA ARG A 434 11.87 15.69 -13.93
C ARG A 434 12.45 14.35 -14.38
N VAL A 435 11.72 13.26 -14.23
CA VAL A 435 12.21 11.91 -14.53
C VAL A 435 11.97 11.51 -15.98
N ALA A 436 10.79 11.76 -16.52
CA ALA A 436 10.38 11.28 -17.84
C ALA A 436 10.49 12.34 -18.96
N GLY A 437 10.64 13.62 -18.63
CA GLY A 437 10.69 14.73 -19.59
C GLY A 437 9.34 15.05 -20.25
N GLU A 438 8.68 14.04 -20.83
CA GLU A 438 7.30 14.13 -21.32
C GLU A 438 6.38 13.43 -20.33
N VAL A 439 5.36 14.12 -19.86
CA VAL A 439 4.43 13.64 -18.82
C VAL A 439 3.03 13.60 -19.43
N PRO A 440 2.20 12.61 -19.06
CA PRO A 440 0.76 12.65 -19.35
C PRO A 440 0.16 13.98 -18.87
N ASP A 441 -0.87 14.44 -19.54
CA ASP A 441 -1.50 15.75 -19.25
C ASP A 441 -2.00 15.88 -17.79
N ASP A 442 -2.14 14.77 -17.07
CA ASP A 442 -2.61 14.78 -15.68
C ASP A 442 -2.15 13.56 -14.86
N VAL A 443 -2.02 13.74 -13.53
CA VAL A 443 -1.81 12.65 -12.57
C VAL A 443 -3.16 12.04 -12.20
N PRO A 444 -3.34 10.71 -12.27
CA PRO A 444 -4.62 10.07 -11.99
C PRO A 444 -5.04 10.27 -10.54
N VAL A 445 -6.37 10.35 -10.36
CA VAL A 445 -7.00 10.42 -9.05
C VAL A 445 -7.73 9.10 -8.81
N LEU A 446 -7.36 8.40 -7.75
CA LEU A 446 -7.86 7.08 -7.40
C LEU A 446 -8.51 7.10 -6.03
N MET A 447 -9.29 6.07 -5.72
CA MET A 447 -9.69 5.78 -4.35
C MET A 447 -8.85 4.65 -3.77
N SER A 448 -8.67 4.60 -2.45
CA SER A 448 -8.18 3.40 -1.79
C SER A 448 -9.34 2.45 -1.45
N GLY A 449 -9.23 1.21 -1.90
CA GLY A 449 -10.10 0.13 -1.42
C GLY A 449 -9.59 -0.51 -0.13
N ALA A 450 -8.34 -0.28 0.27
CA ALA A 450 -7.72 -0.76 1.50
C ALA A 450 -7.84 0.27 2.63
N GLY A 451 -7.74 -0.20 3.89
CA GLY A 451 -7.57 0.70 5.04
C GLY A 451 -6.13 1.23 5.09
N HIS A 452 -5.91 2.36 5.76
CA HIS A 452 -4.61 3.00 5.94
C HIS A 452 -4.58 3.78 7.25
N ASP A 453 -3.41 4.12 7.76
CA ASP A 453 -3.24 4.97 8.94
C ASP A 453 -3.90 6.36 8.77
N ALA A 454 -4.10 6.81 7.53
CA ALA A 454 -4.87 8.00 7.21
C ALA A 454 -6.33 7.95 7.70
N MET A 455 -6.93 6.76 7.88
CA MET A 455 -8.29 6.64 8.41
C MET A 455 -8.39 7.17 9.84
N PRO A 456 -7.69 6.63 10.85
CA PRO A 456 -7.72 7.24 12.18
C PRO A 456 -7.12 8.65 12.21
N MET A 457 -6.07 8.94 11.44
CA MET A 457 -5.46 10.27 11.40
C MET A 457 -6.40 11.36 10.87
N SER A 458 -7.43 11.01 10.11
CA SER A 458 -8.46 11.95 9.65
C SER A 458 -9.28 12.59 10.79
N HIS A 459 -9.30 11.94 11.95
CA HIS A 459 -9.94 12.50 13.15
C HIS A 459 -9.06 13.54 13.86
N LEU A 460 -7.77 13.60 13.54
CA LEU A 460 -6.82 14.57 14.13
C LEU A 460 -6.58 15.77 13.21
N SER A 461 -6.49 15.54 11.91
CA SER A 461 -6.12 16.57 10.93
C SER A 461 -6.64 16.26 9.54
N LYS A 462 -6.43 17.19 8.60
CA LYS A 462 -6.58 16.92 7.15
C LYS A 462 -5.65 15.79 6.74
N VAL A 463 -6.12 14.91 5.85
CA VAL A 463 -5.32 13.79 5.32
C VAL A 463 -5.19 13.88 3.80
N GLY A 464 -4.05 13.46 3.29
CA GLY A 464 -3.78 13.29 1.86
C GLY A 464 -2.97 12.02 1.64
N MET A 465 -3.17 11.35 0.50
CA MET A 465 -2.44 10.12 0.18
C MET A 465 -1.93 10.11 -1.25
N LEU A 466 -0.79 9.45 -1.44
CA LEU A 466 -0.16 9.22 -2.72
C LEU A 466 0.06 7.71 -2.92
N PHE A 467 -0.49 7.17 -4.00
CA PHE A 467 -0.24 5.80 -4.42
C PHE A 467 0.97 5.69 -5.33
N VAL A 468 1.71 4.61 -5.11
CA VAL A 468 2.83 4.17 -5.93
C VAL A 468 2.47 2.86 -6.62
N ARG A 469 2.73 2.77 -7.91
CA ARG A 469 2.45 1.58 -8.71
C ARG A 469 3.13 0.35 -8.13
N CYS A 470 2.39 -0.74 -7.98
CA CYS A 470 2.93 -2.05 -7.68
C CYS A 470 2.61 -3.03 -8.82
N ARG A 471 3.57 -3.89 -9.14
CA ARG A 471 3.49 -4.83 -10.25
C ARG A 471 2.37 -5.84 -10.07
N GLY A 472 1.48 -5.92 -11.07
CA GLY A 472 0.30 -6.80 -11.04
C GLY A 472 -0.73 -6.44 -9.99
N GLY A 473 -0.59 -5.32 -9.28
CA GLY A 473 -1.42 -4.96 -8.14
C GLY A 473 -1.29 -5.92 -6.95
N ILE A 474 -0.18 -6.68 -6.90
CA ILE A 474 0.04 -7.69 -5.87
C ILE A 474 0.53 -7.02 -4.59
N SER A 475 -0.17 -7.29 -3.48
CA SER A 475 0.22 -6.95 -2.12
C SER A 475 -0.06 -8.11 -1.17
N HIS A 476 0.38 -8.03 0.10
CA HIS A 476 0.25 -9.10 1.10
C HIS A 476 0.83 -10.44 0.62
N SER A 477 1.95 -10.37 -0.09
CA SER A 477 2.58 -11.52 -0.73
C SER A 477 4.06 -11.26 -0.96
N PRO A 478 4.94 -12.28 -0.89
CA PRO A 478 6.35 -12.13 -1.27
C PRO A 478 6.56 -11.79 -2.76
N MET A 479 5.50 -11.86 -3.58
CA MET A 479 5.53 -11.46 -4.99
C MET A 479 5.30 -9.96 -5.21
N GLU A 480 5.02 -9.22 -4.15
CA GLU A 480 4.87 -7.75 -4.16
C GLU A 480 6.15 -7.10 -4.70
N HIS A 481 5.97 -6.13 -5.59
CA HIS A 481 7.11 -5.47 -6.20
C HIS A 481 6.79 -4.06 -6.69
N VAL A 482 7.66 -3.13 -6.31
CA VAL A 482 7.72 -1.76 -6.83
C VAL A 482 9.06 -1.60 -7.58
N THR A 483 9.06 -0.93 -8.72
CA THR A 483 10.32 -0.71 -9.45
C THR A 483 11.15 0.36 -8.74
N ASP A 484 12.50 0.28 -8.89
CA ASP A 484 13.41 1.27 -8.31
C ASP A 484 13.09 2.70 -8.80
N ASP A 485 12.63 2.81 -10.06
CA ASP A 485 12.22 4.09 -10.64
C ASP A 485 10.93 4.62 -10.00
N ASP A 486 9.98 3.75 -9.65
CA ASP A 486 8.74 4.15 -8.97
C ASP A 486 9.02 4.59 -7.52
N VAL A 487 9.97 3.92 -6.82
CA VAL A 487 10.47 4.36 -5.50
C VAL A 487 11.09 5.75 -5.61
N TRP A 488 11.94 5.96 -6.61
CA TRP A 488 12.58 7.26 -6.85
C TRP A 488 11.57 8.38 -7.09
N VAL A 489 10.60 8.17 -7.99
CA VAL A 489 9.59 9.17 -8.33
C VAL A 489 8.70 9.49 -7.12
N ALA A 490 8.38 8.49 -6.29
CA ALA A 490 7.62 8.68 -5.05
C ALA A 490 8.38 9.56 -4.05
N GLY A 491 9.66 9.25 -3.79
CA GLY A 491 10.52 10.08 -2.94
C GLY A 491 10.68 11.50 -3.47
N LEU A 492 10.82 11.64 -4.79
CA LEU A 492 10.91 12.96 -5.43
C LEU A 492 9.60 13.76 -5.32
N ALA A 493 8.44 13.10 -5.42
CA ALA A 493 7.15 13.77 -5.24
C ALA A 493 6.98 14.33 -3.82
N ILE A 494 7.43 13.60 -2.80
CA ILE A 494 7.42 14.11 -1.42
C ILE A 494 8.41 15.27 -1.26
N LEU A 495 9.60 15.18 -1.83
CA LEU A 495 10.56 16.29 -1.81
C LEU A 495 9.98 17.55 -2.47
N GLU A 496 9.39 17.43 -3.66
CA GLU A 496 8.71 18.53 -4.36
C GLU A 496 7.57 19.14 -3.53
N PHE A 497 6.79 18.26 -2.85
CA PHE A 497 5.75 18.73 -1.95
C PHE A 497 6.32 19.55 -0.78
N LEU A 498 7.39 19.06 -0.13
CA LEU A 498 8.04 19.75 0.98
C LEU A 498 8.66 21.08 0.55
N GLU A 499 9.39 21.10 -0.56
CA GLU A 499 10.02 22.31 -1.09
C GLU A 499 8.99 23.38 -1.45
N THR A 500 7.92 22.99 -2.13
CA THR A 500 6.92 23.96 -2.62
C THR A 500 6.04 24.52 -1.49
N ASN A 501 5.77 23.72 -0.46
CA ASN A 501 4.76 24.08 0.54
C ASN A 501 5.34 24.53 1.89
N LEU A 502 6.57 24.15 2.21
CA LEU A 502 7.14 24.38 3.54
C LEU A 502 8.35 25.28 3.57
N LEU A 503 9.07 25.46 2.47
CA LEU A 503 10.21 26.38 2.46
C LEU A 503 9.75 27.84 2.41
N GLU A 504 10.49 28.70 3.10
CA GLU A 504 10.35 30.14 2.92
C GLU A 504 10.92 30.53 1.57
N VAL A 505 10.11 31.20 0.73
CA VAL A 505 10.61 31.76 -0.53
C VAL A 505 11.45 32.97 -0.16
N GLU A 506 12.75 32.94 -0.43
CA GLU A 506 13.60 34.13 -0.39
C GLU A 506 13.01 35.14 -1.39
N MET A 507 12.44 36.25 -0.86
CA MET A 507 11.97 37.38 -1.67
C MET A 507 13.15 38.31 -2.05
#